data_4408dbbeb74e8f8fcfdd41ee60768b23
#
_entry.id   4408dbbeb74e8f8fcfdd41ee60768b23
#
_cell.length_a   1.000
_cell.length_b   1.000
_cell.length_c   1.000
_cell.angle_alpha   90.00
_cell.angle_beta   90.00
_cell.angle_gamma   90.00
#
_symmetry.space_group_name_H-M   'P 1'
#
loop_
_entity.id
_entity.type
_entity.pdbx_description
1 polymer ?
#
loop_
_entity_poly.entity_id
_entity_poly.type
_entity_poly.pdbx_seq_one_letter_code
_entity_poly.pdbx_strand_id
1 'polypeptide(L)'
;MKYYLISGEASGDLHGSYLIAALKKLDPKAEFRAWGGDLMEKEGAMLVKHFKDLAFMGFWEVVRHLPTILNNIRYCKQDILLFQPDVIIYIDYPGFNLRIAEWAKTQNFKNHYYISPQVWAWKENRVQKIKQCIDALYVILPFEKPFFEEKYQFKVDYVGHPLMDYIPNHPKKKDFISSHHLEENKPIIALLPGSRVQEIRKMLPLYVQLAAKFKDYQFAIAAAPSISPAYYKLFTENTTVKIVYDATYDLLQHSSAALVTSGTATLETALFQVPQLVCYKSSYLSYWIARKILKLKYISLVNLILDPRAMQSKKT
;
A
#
# COMPACT_ATOMS: atom_id res chain seq x y z
N MET A 1 26.41 2.50 -8.84
CA MET A 1 25.98 1.18 -8.30
C MET A 1 24.83 0.61 -9.13
N LYS A 2 24.63 -0.71 -9.08
CA LYS A 2 23.52 -1.43 -9.73
C LYS A 2 22.49 -1.82 -8.68
N TYR A 3 21.27 -1.34 -8.81
CA TYR A 3 20.16 -1.59 -7.91
C TYR A 3 19.08 -2.44 -8.57
N TYR A 4 18.62 -3.48 -7.90
CA TYR A 4 17.52 -4.31 -8.35
C TYR A 4 16.34 -4.18 -7.39
N LEU A 5 15.24 -3.56 -7.83
CA LEU A 5 14.07 -3.31 -6.98
C LEU A 5 12.95 -4.30 -7.28
N ILE A 6 12.26 -4.80 -6.25
CA ILE A 6 11.13 -5.71 -6.43
C ILE A 6 9.95 -5.25 -5.61
N SER A 7 8.89 -4.82 -6.29
CA SER A 7 7.57 -4.54 -5.73
C SER A 7 6.48 -5.31 -6.50
N GLY A 8 5.36 -5.57 -5.86
CA GLY A 8 4.27 -6.36 -6.44
C GLY A 8 2.93 -5.63 -6.50
N GLU A 9 2.87 -4.36 -6.11
CA GLU A 9 1.62 -3.57 -6.02
C GLU A 9 1.88 -2.10 -6.38
N ALA A 10 0.81 -1.37 -6.68
CA ALA A 10 0.88 0.05 -7.03
C ALA A 10 1.51 0.93 -5.93
N SER A 11 1.26 0.62 -4.65
CA SER A 11 1.91 1.32 -3.53
C SER A 11 3.42 1.10 -3.52
N GLY A 12 3.86 -0.13 -3.82
CA GLY A 12 5.29 -0.44 -3.92
C GLY A 12 5.96 0.25 -5.11
N ASP A 13 5.28 0.41 -6.23
CA ASP A 13 5.75 1.20 -7.38
C ASP A 13 5.94 2.67 -6.99
N LEU A 14 4.96 3.26 -6.32
CA LEU A 14 5.04 4.63 -5.82
C LEU A 14 6.24 4.81 -4.86
N HIS A 15 6.38 3.96 -3.85
CA HIS A 15 7.47 4.07 -2.89
C HIS A 15 8.84 3.79 -3.54
N GLY A 16 8.89 2.86 -4.48
CA GLY A 16 10.09 2.56 -5.24
C GLY A 16 10.52 3.71 -6.14
N SER A 17 9.59 4.42 -6.76
CA SER A 17 9.92 5.58 -7.59
C SER A 17 10.57 6.69 -6.78
N TYR A 18 10.08 7.00 -5.58
CA TYR A 18 10.72 7.97 -4.70
C TYR A 18 12.11 7.52 -4.23
N LEU A 19 12.25 6.23 -3.93
CA LEU A 19 13.56 5.68 -3.55
C LEU A 19 14.56 5.81 -4.71
N ILE A 20 14.16 5.50 -5.95
CA ILE A 20 14.98 5.67 -7.14
C ILE A 20 15.38 7.13 -7.32
N ALA A 21 14.42 8.06 -7.24
CA ALA A 21 14.68 9.49 -7.35
C ALA A 21 15.69 10.00 -6.30
N ALA A 22 15.58 9.49 -5.06
CA ALA A 22 16.52 9.84 -3.98
C ALA A 22 17.91 9.23 -4.21
N LEU A 23 18.00 7.97 -4.61
CA LEU A 23 19.27 7.29 -4.90
C LEU A 23 20.00 7.94 -6.07
N LYS A 24 19.30 8.36 -7.12
CA LYS A 24 19.91 9.07 -8.27
C LYS A 24 20.57 10.39 -7.88
N LYS A 25 20.04 11.08 -6.86
CA LYS A 25 20.68 12.31 -6.33
C LYS A 25 22.00 12.00 -5.65
N LEU A 26 22.13 10.83 -5.02
CA LEU A 26 23.34 10.41 -4.30
C LEU A 26 24.33 9.66 -5.22
N ASP A 27 23.84 8.93 -6.19
CA ASP A 27 24.61 8.20 -7.19
C ASP A 27 24.06 8.45 -8.61
N PRO A 28 24.47 9.56 -9.25
CA PRO A 28 24.00 9.91 -10.60
C PRO A 28 24.32 8.88 -11.70
N LYS A 29 25.25 7.95 -11.44
CA LYS A 29 25.61 6.85 -12.34
C LYS A 29 24.95 5.53 -11.98
N ALA A 30 24.00 5.55 -11.04
CA ALA A 30 23.28 4.34 -10.63
C ALA A 30 22.46 3.76 -11.80
N GLU A 31 22.54 2.45 -11.94
CA GLU A 31 21.69 1.68 -12.84
C GLU A 31 20.57 1.00 -12.03
N PHE A 32 19.32 1.15 -12.49
CA PHE A 32 18.15 0.60 -11.83
C PHE A 32 17.44 -0.41 -12.72
N ARG A 33 17.16 -1.57 -12.17
CA ARG A 33 16.33 -2.59 -12.79
C ARG A 33 15.19 -2.98 -11.83
N ALA A 34 13.95 -3.06 -12.33
CA ALA A 34 12.80 -3.14 -11.43
C ALA A 34 11.72 -4.12 -11.89
N TRP A 35 11.15 -4.82 -10.93
CA TRP A 35 9.80 -5.33 -10.94
C TRP A 35 8.94 -4.29 -10.24
N GLY A 36 8.10 -3.57 -10.99
CA GLY A 36 7.39 -2.40 -10.50
C GLY A 36 6.33 -1.95 -11.48
N GLY A 37 6.26 -0.66 -11.76
CA GLY A 37 5.31 -0.09 -12.71
C GLY A 37 5.78 1.19 -13.34
N ASP A 38 4.81 1.92 -13.89
CA ASP A 38 5.02 3.12 -14.70
C ASP A 38 5.77 4.24 -13.93
N LEU A 39 5.62 4.30 -12.60
CA LEU A 39 6.29 5.33 -11.78
C LEU A 39 7.79 5.06 -11.62
N MET A 40 8.19 3.81 -11.35
CA MET A 40 9.61 3.45 -11.30
C MET A 40 10.27 3.61 -12.68
N GLU A 41 9.56 3.22 -13.75
CA GLU A 41 10.05 3.38 -15.12
C GLU A 41 10.26 4.85 -15.47
N LYS A 42 9.33 5.73 -15.12
CA LYS A 42 9.44 7.19 -15.29
C LYS A 42 10.66 7.76 -14.56
N GLU A 43 11.02 7.21 -13.41
CA GLU A 43 12.24 7.59 -12.68
C GLU A 43 13.51 6.96 -13.28
N GLY A 44 13.42 6.23 -14.38
CA GLY A 44 14.55 5.71 -15.16
C GLY A 44 14.99 4.30 -14.78
N ALA A 45 14.15 3.53 -14.10
CA ALA A 45 14.41 2.10 -13.93
C ALA A 45 14.07 1.33 -15.22
N MET A 46 14.91 0.37 -15.59
CA MET A 46 14.57 -0.60 -16.62
C MET A 46 13.53 -1.56 -16.04
N LEU A 47 12.30 -1.49 -16.54
CA LEU A 47 11.21 -2.34 -16.09
C LEU A 47 11.36 -3.76 -16.65
N VAL A 48 11.50 -4.75 -15.77
CA VAL A 48 11.59 -6.18 -16.11
C VAL A 48 10.19 -6.80 -16.21
N LYS A 49 9.33 -6.45 -15.26
CA LYS A 49 7.95 -6.93 -15.19
C LYS A 49 7.06 -5.91 -14.50
N HIS A 50 5.88 -5.68 -15.08
CA HIS A 50 4.90 -4.77 -14.51
C HIS A 50 4.09 -5.45 -13.38
N PHE A 51 3.83 -4.74 -12.28
CA PHE A 51 3.09 -5.30 -11.13
C PHE A 51 1.67 -5.76 -11.50
N LYS A 52 1.03 -5.15 -12.51
CA LYS A 52 -0.28 -5.57 -13.03
C LYS A 52 -0.30 -7.04 -13.46
N ASP A 53 0.85 -7.55 -13.95
CA ASP A 53 1.01 -8.95 -14.36
C ASP A 53 1.29 -9.89 -13.17
N LEU A 54 1.47 -9.34 -11.97
CA LEU A 54 1.78 -10.08 -10.73
C LEU A 54 0.58 -10.18 -9.79
N ALA A 55 -0.47 -9.41 -10.05
CA ALA A 55 -1.63 -9.26 -9.18
C ALA A 55 -2.58 -10.47 -9.23
N PHE A 56 -2.17 -11.57 -8.61
CA PHE A 56 -3.05 -12.71 -8.36
C PHE A 56 -3.59 -12.59 -6.93
N MET A 57 -4.88 -12.26 -6.78
CA MET A 57 -5.51 -12.04 -5.49
C MET A 57 -6.62 -13.07 -5.21
N GLY A 58 -6.51 -13.70 -4.03
CA GLY A 58 -7.47 -14.70 -3.60
C GLY A 58 -6.90 -16.11 -3.61
N PHE A 59 -7.36 -16.95 -2.66
CA PHE A 59 -6.84 -18.32 -2.50
C PHE A 59 -6.96 -19.15 -3.80
N TRP A 60 -8.11 -19.07 -4.48
CA TRP A 60 -8.36 -19.81 -5.72
C TRP A 60 -7.57 -19.27 -6.90
N GLU A 61 -7.36 -17.96 -7.00
CA GLU A 61 -6.53 -17.37 -8.05
C GLU A 61 -5.06 -17.75 -7.87
N VAL A 62 -4.55 -17.70 -6.64
CA VAL A 62 -3.17 -18.13 -6.33
C VAL A 62 -2.96 -19.61 -6.67
N VAL A 63 -3.92 -20.49 -6.35
CA VAL A 63 -3.82 -21.92 -6.69
C VAL A 63 -3.84 -22.13 -8.21
N ARG A 64 -4.73 -21.45 -8.92
CA ARG A 64 -4.87 -21.55 -10.38
C ARG A 64 -3.61 -21.03 -11.11
N HIS A 65 -2.97 -20.00 -10.57
CA HIS A 65 -1.79 -19.37 -11.19
C HIS A 65 -0.46 -19.76 -10.54
N LEU A 66 -0.44 -20.85 -9.76
CA LEU A 66 0.79 -21.35 -9.13
C LEU A 66 1.94 -21.58 -10.12
N PRO A 67 1.71 -22.17 -11.32
CA PRO A 67 2.77 -22.30 -12.34
C PRO A 67 3.34 -20.96 -12.79
N THR A 68 2.48 -19.94 -12.98
CA THR A 68 2.90 -18.59 -13.36
C THR A 68 3.75 -17.95 -12.27
N ILE A 69 3.36 -18.09 -11.00
CA ILE A 69 4.14 -17.59 -9.86
C ILE A 69 5.53 -18.24 -9.80
N LEU A 70 5.59 -19.56 -10.00
CA LEU A 70 6.87 -20.29 -10.01
C LEU A 70 7.76 -19.88 -11.19
N ASN A 71 7.18 -19.69 -12.38
CA ASN A 71 7.89 -19.18 -13.55
C ASN A 71 8.40 -17.75 -13.31
N ASN A 72 7.60 -16.87 -12.70
CA ASN A 72 8.03 -15.53 -12.34
C ASN A 72 9.20 -15.56 -11.36
N ILE A 73 9.19 -16.43 -10.35
CA ILE A 73 10.31 -16.60 -9.43
C ILE A 73 11.58 -17.05 -10.20
N ARG A 74 11.45 -18.02 -11.10
CA ARG A 74 12.58 -18.50 -11.91
C ARG A 74 13.14 -17.38 -12.80
N TYR A 75 12.26 -16.66 -13.48
CA TYR A 75 12.63 -15.55 -14.35
C TYR A 75 13.32 -14.42 -13.58
N CYS A 76 12.79 -14.03 -12.42
CA CYS A 76 13.41 -13.03 -11.55
C CYS A 76 14.83 -13.44 -11.13
N LYS A 77 15.03 -14.69 -10.72
CA LYS A 77 16.35 -15.21 -10.35
C LYS A 77 17.35 -15.16 -11.50
N GLN A 78 16.93 -15.58 -12.70
CA GLN A 78 17.76 -15.52 -13.90
C GLN A 78 18.13 -14.09 -14.27
N ASP A 79 17.20 -13.17 -14.17
CA ASP A 79 17.41 -11.77 -14.48
C ASP A 79 18.36 -11.08 -13.48
N ILE A 80 18.24 -11.40 -12.18
CA ILE A 80 19.19 -10.95 -11.16
C ILE A 80 20.60 -11.46 -11.45
N LEU A 81 20.75 -12.74 -11.83
CA LEU A 81 22.07 -13.31 -12.19
C LEU A 81 22.68 -12.64 -13.41
N LEU A 82 21.88 -12.25 -14.40
CA LEU A 82 22.36 -11.56 -15.60
C LEU A 82 22.76 -10.11 -15.30
N PHE A 83 21.97 -9.43 -14.48
CA PHE A 83 22.21 -8.03 -14.15
C PHE A 83 23.36 -7.82 -13.16
N GLN A 84 23.59 -8.81 -12.26
CA GLN A 84 24.60 -8.74 -11.20
C GLN A 84 24.51 -7.46 -10.36
N PRO A 85 23.37 -7.24 -9.63
CA PRO A 85 23.20 -6.04 -8.83
C PRO A 85 24.14 -6.01 -7.62
N ASP A 86 24.58 -4.80 -7.23
CA ASP A 86 25.29 -4.58 -5.97
C ASP A 86 24.37 -4.76 -4.75
N VAL A 87 23.09 -4.45 -4.92
CA VAL A 87 22.06 -4.63 -3.87
C VAL A 87 20.68 -4.92 -4.48
N ILE A 88 19.95 -5.84 -3.86
CA ILE A 88 18.55 -6.13 -4.16
C ILE A 88 17.69 -5.47 -3.09
N ILE A 89 16.72 -4.65 -3.50
CA ILE A 89 15.82 -3.94 -2.60
C ILE A 89 14.39 -4.48 -2.77
N TYR A 90 13.89 -5.09 -1.71
CA TYR A 90 12.54 -5.63 -1.65
C TYR A 90 11.58 -4.58 -1.06
N ILE A 91 10.44 -4.35 -1.69
CA ILE A 91 9.43 -3.41 -1.22
C ILE A 91 8.14 -4.17 -0.95
N ASP A 92 7.75 -4.29 0.33
CA ASP A 92 6.57 -5.08 0.75
C ASP A 92 6.49 -6.46 0.03
N TYR A 93 5.33 -6.95 -0.44
CA TYR A 93 5.13 -8.13 -1.26
C TYR A 93 5.82 -9.43 -0.74
N PRO A 94 5.63 -9.78 0.53
CA PRO A 94 6.46 -10.77 1.23
C PRO A 94 6.33 -12.20 0.69
N GLY A 95 5.22 -12.53 0.02
CA GLY A 95 5.00 -13.86 -0.55
C GLY A 95 5.99 -14.22 -1.64
N PHE A 96 6.40 -13.26 -2.43
CA PHE A 96 7.38 -13.38 -3.51
C PHE A 96 8.79 -12.98 -3.02
N ASN A 97 8.90 -11.81 -2.42
CA ASN A 97 10.15 -11.19 -2.04
C ASN A 97 10.98 -12.08 -1.10
N LEU A 98 10.39 -12.70 -0.07
CA LEU A 98 11.13 -13.57 0.85
C LEU A 98 11.63 -14.86 0.21
N ARG A 99 11.03 -15.32 -0.90
CA ARG A 99 11.54 -16.48 -1.66
C ARG A 99 12.73 -16.11 -2.54
N ILE A 100 12.72 -14.89 -3.08
CA ILE A 100 13.86 -14.37 -3.83
C ILE A 100 15.01 -14.07 -2.87
N ALA A 101 14.73 -13.40 -1.73
CA ALA A 101 15.75 -13.04 -0.74
C ALA A 101 16.48 -14.26 -0.15
N GLU A 102 15.74 -15.33 0.18
CA GLU A 102 16.33 -16.58 0.67
C GLU A 102 17.32 -17.18 -0.35
N TRP A 103 16.93 -17.23 -1.62
CA TRP A 103 17.81 -17.69 -2.69
C TRP A 103 18.96 -16.71 -2.95
N ALA A 104 18.70 -15.40 -3.02
CA ALA A 104 19.72 -14.38 -3.27
C ALA A 104 20.83 -14.41 -2.19
N LYS A 105 20.45 -14.70 -0.93
CA LYS A 105 21.41 -14.89 0.15
C LYS A 105 22.37 -16.07 -0.11
N THR A 106 21.89 -17.17 -0.70
CA THR A 106 22.75 -18.31 -1.07
C THR A 106 23.69 -17.98 -2.24
N GLN A 107 23.38 -16.94 -3.00
CA GLN A 107 24.21 -16.42 -4.11
C GLN A 107 25.11 -15.25 -3.68
N ASN A 108 25.17 -14.94 -2.38
CA ASN A 108 25.94 -13.84 -1.79
C ASN A 108 25.54 -12.43 -2.24
N PHE A 109 24.32 -12.25 -2.74
CA PHE A 109 23.78 -10.91 -2.99
C PHE A 109 23.43 -10.22 -1.67
N LYS A 110 23.59 -8.86 -1.66
CA LYS A 110 23.12 -8.02 -0.54
C LYS A 110 21.61 -7.81 -0.65
N ASN A 111 20.89 -8.14 0.40
CA ASN A 111 19.45 -8.09 0.48
C ASN A 111 19.00 -7.00 1.45
N HIS A 112 18.41 -5.93 0.91
CA HIS A 112 17.80 -4.86 1.68
C HIS A 112 16.28 -4.94 1.57
N TYR A 113 15.57 -4.78 2.67
CA TYR A 113 14.11 -4.77 2.67
C TYR A 113 13.60 -3.39 3.09
N TYR A 114 13.04 -2.66 2.15
CA TYR A 114 12.42 -1.37 2.35
C TYR A 114 10.90 -1.54 2.47
N ILE A 115 10.30 -1.02 3.54
CA ILE A 115 8.92 -1.25 3.95
C ILE A 115 8.70 -2.70 4.36
N SER A 116 9.00 -2.98 5.63
CA SER A 116 8.86 -4.30 6.25
C SER A 116 7.47 -4.90 5.99
N PRO A 117 7.40 -6.20 5.71
CA PRO A 117 6.12 -6.90 5.77
C PRO A 117 5.45 -6.73 7.13
N GLN A 118 4.14 -6.60 7.18
CA GLN A 118 3.37 -6.46 8.41
C GLN A 118 3.31 -7.78 9.21
N VAL A 119 4.48 -8.35 9.52
CA VAL A 119 4.61 -9.63 10.26
C VAL A 119 4.11 -9.53 11.69
N TRP A 120 4.11 -8.33 12.26
CA TRP A 120 3.55 -8.02 13.56
C TRP A 120 2.03 -8.21 13.63
N ALA A 121 1.33 -8.07 12.50
CA ALA A 121 -0.13 -8.26 12.41
C ALA A 121 -0.50 -9.74 12.21
N TRP A 122 0.28 -10.47 11.41
CA TRP A 122 0.02 -11.87 11.06
C TRP A 122 1.27 -12.54 10.48
N LYS A 123 1.36 -13.87 10.58
CA LYS A 123 2.52 -14.66 10.11
C LYS A 123 3.85 -14.21 10.73
N GLU A 124 3.85 -14.00 12.01
CA GLU A 124 5.01 -13.61 12.82
C GLU A 124 6.20 -14.58 12.66
N ASN A 125 5.93 -15.84 12.32
CA ASN A 125 6.97 -16.85 12.03
C ASN A 125 7.90 -16.46 10.86
N ARG A 126 7.49 -15.52 10.01
CA ARG A 126 8.35 -14.98 8.93
C ARG A 126 9.55 -14.18 9.44
N VAL A 127 9.49 -13.68 10.67
CA VAL A 127 10.60 -12.91 11.26
C VAL A 127 11.91 -13.69 11.24
N GLN A 128 11.87 -15.00 11.52
CA GLN A 128 13.06 -15.83 11.48
C GLN A 128 13.68 -15.88 10.08
N LYS A 129 12.85 -16.01 9.04
CA LYS A 129 13.31 -15.97 7.65
C LYS A 129 13.90 -14.61 7.29
N ILE A 130 13.24 -13.51 7.69
CA ILE A 130 13.75 -12.14 7.46
C ILE A 130 15.14 -12.02 8.11
N LYS A 131 15.29 -12.43 9.37
CA LYS A 131 16.54 -12.37 10.11
C LYS A 131 17.67 -13.18 9.45
N GLN A 132 17.34 -14.27 8.76
CA GLN A 132 18.32 -15.13 8.10
C GLN A 132 18.78 -14.60 6.73
N CYS A 133 17.88 -13.96 5.97
CA CYS A 133 18.19 -13.63 4.59
C CYS A 133 18.24 -12.12 4.26
N ILE A 134 17.88 -11.24 5.20
CA ILE A 134 17.90 -9.79 4.99
C ILE A 134 19.09 -9.17 5.74
N ASP A 135 19.90 -8.40 5.03
CA ASP A 135 21.09 -7.73 5.57
C ASP A 135 20.76 -6.38 6.21
N ALA A 136 19.77 -5.65 5.66
CA ALA A 136 19.24 -4.41 6.22
C ALA A 136 17.70 -4.35 6.07
N LEU A 137 17.02 -4.09 7.19
CA LEU A 137 15.56 -3.94 7.22
C LEU A 137 15.19 -2.52 7.59
N TYR A 138 14.51 -1.83 6.68
CA TYR A 138 14.01 -0.47 6.89
C TYR A 138 12.52 -0.52 7.22
N VAL A 139 12.18 -0.12 8.44
CA VAL A 139 10.80 -0.11 8.94
C VAL A 139 10.23 1.29 8.91
N ILE A 140 8.93 1.40 8.66
CA ILE A 140 8.25 2.67 8.41
C ILE A 140 7.27 3.07 9.50
N LEU A 141 6.89 2.14 10.38
CA LEU A 141 5.97 2.41 11.49
C LEU A 141 6.76 2.45 12.82
N PRO A 142 6.46 3.40 13.72
CA PRO A 142 7.27 3.64 14.91
C PRO A 142 7.34 2.44 15.87
N PHE A 143 6.30 1.60 15.90
CA PHE A 143 6.23 0.42 16.76
C PHE A 143 6.96 -0.81 16.16
N GLU A 144 7.36 -0.78 14.88
CA GLU A 144 8.06 -1.91 14.25
C GLU A 144 9.49 -2.05 14.80
N LYS A 145 10.16 -0.94 15.09
CA LYS A 145 11.53 -0.99 15.63
C LYS A 145 11.58 -1.74 16.96
N PRO A 146 10.83 -1.37 18.01
CA PRO A 146 10.80 -2.17 19.25
C PRO A 146 10.28 -3.60 19.03
N PHE A 147 9.33 -3.82 18.10
CA PHE A 147 8.92 -5.18 17.79
C PHE A 147 10.06 -6.06 17.31
N PHE A 148 10.90 -5.60 16.39
CA PHE A 148 12.03 -6.39 15.90
C PHE A 148 13.20 -6.43 16.87
N GLU A 149 13.57 -5.31 17.50
CA GLU A 149 14.76 -5.23 18.32
C GLU A 149 14.55 -5.85 19.71
N GLU A 150 13.45 -5.56 20.40
CA GLU A 150 13.21 -6.07 21.75
C GLU A 150 12.76 -7.54 21.76
N LYS A 151 11.82 -7.90 20.86
CA LYS A 151 11.25 -9.24 20.86
C LYS A 151 12.11 -10.27 20.11
N TYR A 152 12.79 -9.85 19.02
CA TYR A 152 13.53 -10.77 18.14
C TYR A 152 15.04 -10.52 18.14
N GLN A 153 15.53 -9.49 18.85
CA GLN A 153 16.95 -9.12 18.84
C GLN A 153 17.52 -9.02 17.43
N PHE A 154 16.74 -8.34 16.58
CA PHE A 154 17.10 -8.08 15.21
C PHE A 154 17.11 -6.58 14.97
N LYS A 155 18.31 -6.01 14.79
CA LYS A 155 18.52 -4.59 14.54
C LYS A 155 17.86 -4.17 13.24
N VAL A 156 17.10 -3.08 13.28
CA VAL A 156 16.41 -2.50 12.12
C VAL A 156 16.53 -0.97 12.13
N ASP A 157 16.41 -0.38 10.96
CA ASP A 157 16.45 1.07 10.83
C ASP A 157 15.03 1.62 10.65
N TYR A 158 14.59 2.46 11.59
CA TYR A 158 13.33 3.19 11.45
C TYR A 158 13.56 4.42 10.58
N VAL A 159 13.00 4.44 9.38
CA VAL A 159 13.20 5.50 8.38
C VAL A 159 12.01 6.45 8.24
N GLY A 160 10.93 6.22 9.00
CA GLY A 160 9.68 6.95 8.86
C GLY A 160 8.85 6.46 7.66
N HIS A 161 7.60 6.92 7.61
CA HIS A 161 6.70 6.52 6.53
C HIS A 161 6.92 7.44 5.31
N PRO A 162 7.14 6.89 4.09
CA PRO A 162 7.41 7.70 2.90
C PRO A 162 6.35 8.76 2.59
N LEU A 163 5.11 8.51 2.94
CA LEU A 163 4.02 9.48 2.76
C LEU A 163 4.21 10.78 3.56
N MET A 164 5.04 10.77 4.62
CA MET A 164 5.36 11.96 5.41
C MET A 164 6.16 12.99 4.61
N ASP A 165 6.95 12.56 3.65
CA ASP A 165 7.70 13.44 2.77
C ASP A 165 6.85 13.92 1.59
N TYR A 166 5.92 13.09 1.16
CA TYR A 166 5.15 13.33 -0.05
C TYR A 166 3.90 14.17 0.18
N ILE A 167 3.07 13.81 1.17
CA ILE A 167 1.77 14.44 1.40
C ILE A 167 1.88 15.92 1.78
N PRO A 168 2.78 16.36 2.69
CA PRO A 168 2.92 17.77 3.04
C PRO A 168 3.33 18.65 1.87
N ASN A 169 4.02 18.07 0.89
CA ASN A 169 4.51 18.78 -0.30
C ASN A 169 3.56 18.67 -1.50
N HIS A 170 2.41 18.01 -1.35
CA HIS A 170 1.44 17.88 -2.43
C HIS A 170 0.79 19.24 -2.74
N PRO A 171 0.91 19.77 -3.97
CA PRO A 171 0.41 21.10 -4.30
C PRO A 171 -1.12 21.13 -4.28
N LYS A 172 -1.69 22.15 -3.65
CA LYS A 172 -3.14 22.33 -3.62
C LYS A 172 -3.62 22.93 -4.95
N LYS A 173 -4.45 22.21 -5.69
CA LYS A 173 -5.06 22.69 -6.95
C LYS A 173 -6.22 23.64 -6.68
N LYS A 174 -6.09 24.86 -7.14
CA LYS A 174 -7.12 25.92 -6.95
C LYS A 174 -8.40 25.65 -7.72
N ASP A 175 -8.30 25.03 -8.87
CA ASP A 175 -9.40 24.74 -9.81
C ASP A 175 -10.05 23.36 -9.55
N PHE A 176 -9.68 22.68 -8.47
CA PHE A 176 -10.17 21.33 -8.16
C PHE A 176 -11.71 21.27 -8.07
N ILE A 177 -12.32 22.23 -7.38
CA ILE A 177 -13.77 22.30 -7.15
C ILE A 177 -14.51 22.44 -8.51
N SER A 178 -14.10 23.40 -9.30
CA SER A 178 -14.74 23.70 -10.60
C SER A 178 -14.51 22.59 -11.63
N SER A 179 -13.30 22.06 -11.72
CA SER A 179 -12.93 21.01 -12.69
C SER A 179 -13.65 19.67 -12.43
N HIS A 180 -14.09 19.42 -11.20
CA HIS A 180 -14.85 18.22 -10.84
C HIS A 180 -16.34 18.46 -10.65
N HIS A 181 -16.84 19.65 -11.07
CA HIS A 181 -18.26 20.03 -10.97
C HIS A 181 -18.82 19.89 -9.55
N LEU A 182 -18.00 20.29 -8.57
CA LEU A 182 -18.36 20.38 -7.15
C LEU A 182 -18.90 21.78 -6.84
N GLU A 183 -19.70 21.89 -5.78
CA GLU A 183 -20.27 23.15 -5.31
C GLU A 183 -19.29 23.85 -4.35
N GLU A 184 -18.94 25.12 -4.59
CA GLU A 184 -17.95 25.86 -3.79
C GLU A 184 -18.37 26.05 -2.32
N ASN A 185 -19.68 26.27 -2.10
CA ASN A 185 -20.23 26.61 -0.79
C ASN A 185 -20.75 25.40 0.00
N LYS A 186 -20.50 24.17 -0.48
CA LYS A 186 -21.00 22.96 0.14
C LYS A 186 -19.86 22.07 0.62
N PRO A 187 -19.81 21.71 1.93
CA PRO A 187 -18.73 20.89 2.45
C PRO A 187 -18.64 19.54 1.73
N ILE A 188 -17.41 19.13 1.41
CA ILE A 188 -17.14 17.87 0.71
C ILE A 188 -16.87 16.76 1.73
N ILE A 189 -17.55 15.64 1.56
CA ILE A 189 -17.23 14.38 2.24
C ILE A 189 -16.59 13.43 1.24
N ALA A 190 -15.32 13.13 1.43
CA ALA A 190 -14.61 12.16 0.60
C ALA A 190 -15.07 10.73 0.90
N LEU A 191 -15.29 9.96 -0.15
CA LEU A 191 -15.63 8.54 -0.07
C LEU A 191 -14.47 7.72 -0.64
N LEU A 192 -13.78 6.97 0.22
CA LEU A 192 -12.70 6.07 -0.15
C LEU A 192 -13.16 4.61 0.03
N PRO A 193 -13.86 4.03 -0.96
CA PRO A 193 -14.51 2.74 -0.81
C PRO A 193 -13.57 1.54 -0.88
N GLY A 194 -12.28 1.78 -1.06
CA GLY A 194 -11.23 0.78 -1.22
C GLY A 194 -10.64 0.74 -2.64
N SER A 195 -9.60 -0.06 -2.80
CA SER A 195 -8.87 -0.22 -4.08
C SER A 195 -9.19 -1.53 -4.81
N ARG A 196 -10.02 -2.39 -4.22
CA ARG A 196 -10.37 -3.71 -4.77
C ARG A 196 -11.85 -3.80 -5.09
N VAL A 197 -12.18 -4.49 -6.18
CA VAL A 197 -13.59 -4.71 -6.61
C VAL A 197 -14.46 -5.23 -5.46
N GLN A 198 -13.95 -6.17 -4.66
CA GLN A 198 -14.70 -6.76 -3.54
C GLN A 198 -14.99 -5.75 -2.41
N GLU A 199 -14.06 -4.83 -2.14
CA GLU A 199 -14.23 -3.77 -1.14
C GLU A 199 -15.28 -2.77 -1.63
N ILE A 200 -15.11 -2.27 -2.85
CA ILE A 200 -16.02 -1.31 -3.48
C ILE A 200 -17.44 -1.86 -3.53
N ARG A 201 -17.61 -3.11 -3.97
CA ARG A 201 -18.93 -3.77 -4.03
C ARG A 201 -19.65 -3.81 -2.69
N LYS A 202 -18.91 -3.92 -1.58
CA LYS A 202 -19.48 -3.99 -0.23
C LYS A 202 -19.69 -2.63 0.42
N MET A 203 -18.79 -1.69 0.15
CA MET A 203 -18.75 -0.40 0.86
C MET A 203 -19.48 0.69 0.10
N LEU A 204 -19.33 0.78 -1.21
CA LEU A 204 -19.87 1.88 -2.00
C LEU A 204 -21.40 1.99 -1.93
N PRO A 205 -22.19 0.90 -1.96
CA PRO A 205 -23.64 1.01 -1.77
C PRO A 205 -24.03 1.65 -0.45
N LEU A 206 -23.29 1.38 0.64
CA LEU A 206 -23.53 1.97 1.95
C LEU A 206 -23.21 3.46 1.96
N TYR A 207 -22.12 3.85 1.32
CA TYR A 207 -21.70 5.24 1.21
C TYR A 207 -22.71 6.07 0.39
N VAL A 208 -23.20 5.52 -0.72
CA VAL A 208 -24.22 6.17 -1.55
C VAL A 208 -25.55 6.31 -0.80
N GLN A 209 -25.97 5.28 -0.06
CA GLN A 209 -27.17 5.36 0.79
C GLN A 209 -27.05 6.43 1.88
N LEU A 210 -25.86 6.57 2.46
CA LEU A 210 -25.59 7.60 3.45
C LEU A 210 -25.61 8.99 2.81
N ALA A 211 -25.00 9.15 1.65
CA ALA A 211 -25.00 10.42 0.91
C ALA A 211 -26.39 10.94 0.61
N ALA A 212 -27.33 10.06 0.32
CA ALA A 212 -28.72 10.43 0.08
C ALA A 212 -29.45 11.04 1.30
N LYS A 213 -28.94 10.76 2.54
CA LYS A 213 -29.53 11.25 3.79
C LYS A 213 -28.97 12.60 4.25
N PHE A 214 -27.78 12.97 3.81
CA PHE A 214 -27.08 14.18 4.26
C PHE A 214 -26.98 15.21 3.12
N LYS A 215 -28.08 15.90 2.85
CA LYS A 215 -28.21 16.83 1.71
C LYS A 215 -27.41 18.13 1.88
N ASP A 216 -27.04 18.47 3.10
CA ASP A 216 -26.21 19.66 3.41
C ASP A 216 -24.74 19.47 3.01
N TYR A 217 -24.36 18.26 2.66
CA TYR A 217 -23.02 17.89 2.22
C TYR A 217 -23.03 17.42 0.77
N GLN A 218 -21.91 17.59 0.09
CA GLN A 218 -21.68 16.93 -1.18
C GLN A 218 -20.69 15.79 -0.99
N PHE A 219 -20.88 14.71 -1.73
CA PHE A 219 -20.09 13.49 -1.60
C PHE A 219 -19.33 13.22 -2.88
N ALA A 220 -18.03 12.93 -2.75
CA ALA A 220 -17.17 12.63 -3.89
C ALA A 220 -16.36 11.35 -3.63
N ILE A 221 -16.40 10.42 -4.58
CA ILE A 221 -15.67 9.16 -4.55
C ILE A 221 -14.26 9.40 -5.06
N ALA A 222 -13.25 9.01 -4.29
CA ALA A 222 -11.89 8.82 -4.79
C ALA A 222 -11.85 7.48 -5.54
N ALA A 223 -11.82 7.52 -6.85
CA ALA A 223 -11.79 6.33 -7.69
C ALA A 223 -10.37 5.73 -7.71
N ALA A 224 -10.26 4.44 -7.41
CA ALA A 224 -8.99 3.72 -7.50
C ALA A 224 -8.57 3.54 -8.96
N PRO A 225 -7.30 3.82 -9.34
CA PRO A 225 -6.85 3.74 -10.73
C PRO A 225 -6.98 2.36 -11.37
N SER A 226 -6.97 1.30 -10.55
CA SER A 226 -7.10 -0.09 -11.01
C SER A 226 -8.52 -0.51 -11.37
N ILE A 227 -9.53 0.35 -11.14
CA ILE A 227 -10.95 0.01 -11.30
C ILE A 227 -11.56 0.86 -12.42
N SER A 228 -12.23 0.19 -13.36
CA SER A 228 -12.82 0.90 -14.51
C SER A 228 -13.89 1.92 -14.10
N PRO A 229 -13.96 3.07 -14.77
CA PRO A 229 -15.02 4.06 -14.53
C PRO A 229 -16.44 3.51 -14.63
N ALA A 230 -16.67 2.57 -15.54
CA ALA A 230 -17.96 1.91 -15.73
C ALA A 230 -18.42 1.17 -14.45
N TYR A 231 -17.48 0.62 -13.68
CA TYR A 231 -17.81 -0.10 -12.46
C TYR A 231 -18.37 0.83 -11.37
N TYR A 232 -17.83 2.03 -11.22
CA TYR A 232 -18.35 3.01 -10.26
C TYR A 232 -19.74 3.51 -10.67
N LYS A 233 -19.99 3.70 -11.98
CA LYS A 233 -21.29 4.14 -12.51
C LYS A 233 -22.43 3.20 -12.12
N LEU A 234 -22.17 1.89 -11.99
CA LEU A 234 -23.19 0.93 -11.53
C LEU A 234 -23.81 1.28 -10.18
N PHE A 235 -23.10 2.02 -9.32
CA PHE A 235 -23.55 2.39 -7.99
C PHE A 235 -23.98 3.87 -7.87
N THR A 236 -23.56 4.71 -8.80
CA THR A 236 -23.77 6.17 -8.72
C THR A 236 -24.78 6.68 -9.74
N GLU A 237 -25.24 5.83 -10.63
CA GLU A 237 -26.31 6.16 -11.55
C GLU A 237 -27.55 6.64 -10.77
N ASN A 238 -28.13 7.79 -11.18
CA ASN A 238 -29.24 8.45 -10.48
C ASN A 238 -28.93 8.96 -9.05
N THR A 239 -27.67 9.24 -8.74
CA THR A 239 -27.26 9.86 -7.48
C THR A 239 -26.58 11.20 -7.70
N THR A 240 -26.45 11.99 -6.62
CA THR A 240 -25.70 13.26 -6.64
C THR A 240 -24.21 13.08 -6.34
N VAL A 241 -23.78 11.84 -6.09
CA VAL A 241 -22.39 11.54 -5.73
C VAL A 241 -21.48 11.71 -6.92
N LYS A 242 -20.44 12.51 -6.78
CA LYS A 242 -19.44 12.75 -7.83
C LYS A 242 -18.35 11.68 -7.79
N ILE A 243 -17.68 11.44 -8.92
CA ILE A 243 -16.56 10.52 -9.01
C ILE A 243 -15.32 11.31 -9.44
N VAL A 244 -14.27 11.22 -8.67
CA VAL A 244 -12.98 11.88 -8.89
C VAL A 244 -11.96 10.82 -9.25
N TYR A 245 -11.37 10.93 -10.43
CA TYR A 245 -10.35 10.02 -10.95
C TYR A 245 -8.97 10.65 -10.80
N ASP A 246 -7.97 9.84 -10.48
CA ASP A 246 -6.55 10.19 -10.41
C ASP A 246 -6.21 11.46 -9.58
N ALA A 247 -7.10 11.85 -8.66
CA ALA A 247 -6.97 13.05 -7.85
C ALA A 247 -7.40 12.83 -6.38
N THR A 248 -7.10 11.66 -5.83
CA THR A 248 -7.45 11.31 -4.43
C THR A 248 -6.89 12.32 -3.43
N TYR A 249 -5.66 12.77 -3.61
CA TYR A 249 -5.01 13.71 -2.70
C TYR A 249 -5.57 15.11 -2.82
N ASP A 250 -5.88 15.55 -4.04
CA ASP A 250 -6.59 16.82 -4.26
C ASP A 250 -7.97 16.79 -3.60
N LEU A 251 -8.70 15.67 -3.72
CA LEU A 251 -10.00 15.50 -3.07
C LEU A 251 -9.86 15.59 -1.54
N LEU A 252 -8.88 14.90 -0.94
CA LEU A 252 -8.65 14.95 0.49
C LEU A 252 -8.31 16.38 0.97
N GLN A 253 -7.49 17.12 0.23
CA GLN A 253 -7.15 18.51 0.57
C GLN A 253 -8.34 19.48 0.57
N HIS A 254 -9.42 19.14 -0.14
CA HIS A 254 -10.64 19.96 -0.22
C HIS A 254 -11.80 19.38 0.60
N SER A 255 -11.57 18.26 1.31
CA SER A 255 -12.61 17.57 2.07
C SER A 255 -12.70 18.03 3.51
N SER A 256 -13.91 18.19 4.02
CA SER A 256 -14.19 18.49 5.43
C SER A 256 -14.16 17.23 6.31
N ALA A 257 -14.47 16.07 5.74
CA ALA A 257 -14.37 14.76 6.38
C ALA A 257 -14.30 13.64 5.33
N ALA A 258 -14.00 12.42 5.77
CA ALA A 258 -13.91 11.27 4.89
C ALA A 258 -14.53 10.00 5.49
N LEU A 259 -15.15 9.18 4.63
CA LEU A 259 -15.52 7.80 4.91
C LEU A 259 -14.50 6.89 4.23
N VAL A 260 -13.70 6.20 5.04
CA VAL A 260 -12.53 5.48 4.54
C VAL A 260 -12.65 4.00 4.83
N THR A 261 -12.56 3.18 3.80
CA THR A 261 -12.43 1.73 3.98
C THR A 261 -11.04 1.41 4.56
N SER A 262 -11.01 0.59 5.58
CA SER A 262 -9.77 0.24 6.29
C SER A 262 -8.69 -0.26 5.33
N GLY A 263 -7.53 0.39 5.37
CA GLY A 263 -6.37 0.14 4.51
C GLY A 263 -5.38 1.29 4.62
N THR A 264 -4.43 1.38 3.70
CA THR A 264 -3.41 2.45 3.62
C THR A 264 -4.04 3.85 3.52
N ALA A 265 -5.20 3.95 2.84
CA ALA A 265 -5.94 5.20 2.70
C ALA A 265 -6.31 5.86 4.04
N THR A 266 -6.41 5.11 5.13
CA THR A 266 -6.65 5.69 6.46
C THR A 266 -5.46 6.52 6.94
N LEU A 267 -4.24 6.09 6.63
CA LEU A 267 -3.03 6.85 6.96
C LEU A 267 -2.90 8.08 6.05
N GLU A 268 -3.13 7.93 4.77
CA GLU A 268 -3.14 9.04 3.81
C GLU A 268 -4.12 10.14 4.25
N THR A 269 -5.36 9.76 4.58
CA THR A 269 -6.40 10.69 5.06
C THR A 269 -5.99 11.40 6.34
N ALA A 270 -5.37 10.68 7.28
CA ALA A 270 -4.87 11.28 8.53
C ALA A 270 -3.73 12.28 8.29
N LEU A 271 -2.82 11.97 7.36
CA LEU A 271 -1.71 12.86 7.01
C LEU A 271 -2.19 14.15 6.32
N PHE A 272 -3.30 14.10 5.60
CA PHE A 272 -4.01 15.31 5.12
C PHE A 272 -4.81 16.03 6.20
N GLN A 273 -4.77 15.54 7.45
CA GLN A 273 -5.51 16.10 8.59
C GLN A 273 -7.03 16.13 8.39
N VAL A 274 -7.55 15.23 7.58
CA VAL A 274 -8.99 15.12 7.31
C VAL A 274 -9.62 14.21 8.38
N PRO A 275 -10.62 14.70 9.13
CA PRO A 275 -11.40 13.87 10.03
C PRO A 275 -12.01 12.67 9.30
N GLN A 276 -11.87 11.47 9.84
CA GLN A 276 -12.29 10.28 9.12
C GLN A 276 -13.07 9.29 9.97
N LEU A 277 -14.06 8.67 9.36
CA LEU A 277 -14.71 7.48 9.86
C LEU A 277 -14.16 6.26 9.12
N VAL A 278 -13.44 5.41 9.85
CA VAL A 278 -12.92 4.16 9.29
C VAL A 278 -14.01 3.10 9.25
N CYS A 279 -14.30 2.63 8.06
CA CYS A 279 -15.34 1.65 7.81
C CYS A 279 -14.74 0.32 7.34
N TYR A 280 -15.37 -0.79 7.74
CA TYR A 280 -14.98 -2.11 7.28
C TYR A 280 -16.19 -3.04 7.21
N LYS A 281 -16.36 -3.73 6.09
CA LYS A 281 -17.41 -4.75 5.92
C LYS A 281 -16.81 -5.99 5.29
N SER A 282 -16.89 -7.11 6.01
CA SER A 282 -16.51 -8.43 5.50
C SER A 282 -17.66 -9.42 5.57
N SER A 283 -17.48 -10.63 5.05
CA SER A 283 -18.42 -11.71 5.33
C SER A 283 -18.29 -12.15 6.80
N TYR A 284 -19.37 -12.66 7.39
CA TYR A 284 -19.36 -13.14 8.78
C TYR A 284 -18.25 -14.18 9.03
N LEU A 285 -18.08 -15.11 8.11
CA LEU A 285 -17.04 -16.13 8.19
C LEU A 285 -15.64 -15.52 8.15
N SER A 286 -15.38 -14.58 7.22
CA SER A 286 -14.09 -13.89 7.14
C SER A 286 -13.80 -13.04 8.38
N TYR A 287 -14.81 -12.39 8.96
CA TYR A 287 -14.67 -11.65 10.20
C TYR A 287 -14.30 -12.57 11.38
N TRP A 288 -14.96 -13.70 11.50
CA TRP A 288 -14.70 -14.66 12.58
C TRP A 288 -13.29 -15.27 12.47
N ILE A 289 -12.87 -15.63 11.26
CA ILE A 289 -11.51 -16.11 10.98
C ILE A 289 -10.48 -15.02 11.29
N ALA A 290 -10.69 -13.81 10.79
CA ALA A 290 -9.78 -12.68 11.03
C ALA A 290 -9.64 -12.39 12.52
N ARG A 291 -10.75 -12.40 13.29
CA ARG A 291 -10.72 -12.17 14.74
C ARG A 291 -9.95 -13.23 15.53
N LYS A 292 -9.90 -14.48 15.02
CA LYS A 292 -9.08 -15.55 15.62
C LYS A 292 -7.61 -15.47 15.26
N ILE A 293 -7.30 -14.99 14.05
CA ILE A 293 -5.91 -14.96 13.52
C ILE A 293 -5.21 -13.65 13.88
N LEU A 294 -5.92 -12.53 13.79
CA LEU A 294 -5.36 -11.21 14.04
C LEU A 294 -5.38 -10.92 15.54
N LYS A 295 -4.21 -10.78 16.13
CA LYS A 295 -4.02 -10.38 17.54
C LYS A 295 -4.04 -8.84 17.70
N LEU A 296 -4.77 -8.13 16.86
CA LEU A 296 -4.80 -6.68 16.83
C LEU A 296 -6.06 -6.15 17.51
N LYS A 297 -5.90 -5.06 18.27
CA LYS A 297 -7.01 -4.32 18.88
C LYS A 297 -7.79 -3.49 17.84
N TYR A 298 -7.08 -2.98 16.83
CA TYR A 298 -7.64 -2.14 15.77
C TYR A 298 -7.28 -2.69 14.38
N ILE A 299 -8.15 -2.44 13.41
CA ILE A 299 -7.94 -2.82 12.01
C ILE A 299 -7.24 -1.69 11.25
N SER A 300 -7.43 -0.44 11.68
CA SER A 300 -6.83 0.74 11.03
C SER A 300 -5.40 0.99 11.51
N LEU A 301 -4.49 1.26 10.57
CA LEU A 301 -3.11 1.65 10.86
C LEU A 301 -3.02 2.91 11.71
N VAL A 302 -3.89 3.89 11.47
CA VAL A 302 -3.92 5.14 12.25
C VAL A 302 -4.18 4.86 13.72
N ASN A 303 -5.17 4.03 14.04
CA ASN A 303 -5.47 3.68 15.42
C ASN A 303 -4.36 2.87 16.09
N LEU A 304 -3.63 2.04 15.32
CA LEU A 304 -2.47 1.29 15.82
C LEU A 304 -1.29 2.22 16.13
N ILE A 305 -1.08 3.25 15.33
CA ILE A 305 -0.01 4.24 15.55
C ILE A 305 -0.33 5.12 16.76
N LEU A 306 -1.60 5.53 16.92
CA LEU A 306 -2.03 6.44 17.98
C LEU A 306 -2.18 5.77 19.35
N ASP A 307 -2.38 4.46 19.41
CA ASP A 307 -2.46 3.70 20.68
C ASP A 307 -1.26 2.78 20.85
N PRO A 308 -0.20 3.20 21.56
CA PRO A 308 1.00 2.38 21.78
C PRO A 308 0.70 1.02 22.44
N ARG A 309 -0.43 0.91 23.17
CA ARG A 309 -0.86 -0.34 23.82
C ARG A 309 -1.61 -1.28 22.88
N ALA A 310 -1.95 -0.84 21.67
CA ALA A 310 -2.67 -1.65 20.70
C ALA A 310 -1.90 -2.88 20.22
N MET A 311 -0.55 -2.84 20.34
CA MET A 311 0.37 -3.92 19.99
C MET A 311 0.71 -4.84 21.17
N GLN A 312 0.36 -4.45 22.40
CA GLN A 312 0.52 -5.33 23.55
C GLN A 312 -0.56 -6.42 23.48
N SER A 313 -0.15 -7.64 23.15
CA SER A 313 -1.05 -8.79 23.23
C SER A 313 -1.62 -8.88 24.63
N LYS A 314 -2.93 -9.09 24.78
CA LYS A 314 -3.50 -9.53 26.04
C LYS A 314 -2.70 -10.77 26.45
N LYS A 315 -1.85 -10.61 27.49
CA LYS A 315 -1.40 -11.77 28.26
C LYS A 315 -2.67 -12.38 28.84
N THR A 316 -3.13 -13.45 28.26
CA THR A 316 -4.04 -14.41 28.92
C THR A 316 -3.20 -15.35 29.70
#